data_abed889dd97e936a07608a14dbce0884
#
_entry.id   abed889dd97e936a07608a14dbce0884
#
_cell.length_a   1.000
_cell.length_b   1.000
_cell.length_c   1.000
_cell.angle_alpha   90.00
_cell.angle_beta   90.00
_cell.angle_gamma   90.00
#
_symmetry.space_group_name_H-M   'P 1'
#
loop_
_entity.id
_entity.type
_entity.pdbx_description
1 polymer ?
#
loop_
_entity_poly.entity_id
_entity_poly.type
_entity_poly.pdbx_seq_one_letter_code
_entity_poly.pdbx_strand_id
1 'polypeptide(L)'
;MRKALEIGGVVAALVLIAFGIVSIAMGAKGRDTVGTELTRQSIVGTPDMTPSAIKAEAKEAGLTDVALPSCNVAEHSIDTGSEARCFAQYMNVHALEATGGYTYAEMGRYEAKPNAPEAEIAPGGGTENEKFAALDPETGEPAENGARNVWVTETALTTALNASYMADRLSVFGIVIGIALLLTGIGFAVLVAGGAVGNPDSVLRFVRSHRPRHGQQPTPQH
;
A
#
# COMPACT_ATOMS: atom_id res chain seq x y z
N MET A 1 -15.55 -26.78 36.91
CA MET A 1 -14.88 -25.56 36.40
C MET A 1 -13.49 -25.84 35.76
N ARG A 2 -12.56 -26.57 36.42
CA ARG A 2 -11.22 -26.88 35.88
C ARG A 2 -11.22 -27.52 34.48
N LYS A 3 -11.96 -28.63 34.30
CA LYS A 3 -12.05 -29.31 33.00
C LYS A 3 -12.61 -28.42 31.88
N ALA A 4 -13.54 -27.53 32.21
CA ALA A 4 -14.09 -26.58 31.23
C ALA A 4 -13.06 -25.54 30.79
N LEU A 5 -12.20 -25.06 31.71
CA LEU A 5 -11.09 -24.15 31.40
C LEU A 5 -10.01 -24.83 30.55
N GLU A 6 -9.67 -26.08 30.85
CA GLU A 6 -8.70 -26.87 30.08
C GLU A 6 -9.21 -27.10 28.64
N ILE A 7 -10.46 -27.55 28.49
CA ILE A 7 -11.09 -27.76 27.17
C ILE A 7 -11.19 -26.44 26.41
N GLY A 8 -11.63 -25.36 27.08
CA GLY A 8 -11.69 -24.03 26.47
C GLY A 8 -10.33 -23.53 26.00
N GLY A 9 -9.28 -23.76 26.78
CA GLY A 9 -7.90 -23.40 26.41
C GLY A 9 -7.38 -24.20 25.20
N VAL A 10 -7.67 -25.52 25.14
CA VAL A 10 -7.30 -26.34 23.97
C VAL A 10 -8.04 -25.86 22.72
N VAL A 11 -9.35 -25.63 22.81
CA VAL A 11 -10.16 -25.14 21.67
C VAL A 11 -9.64 -23.79 21.19
N ALA A 12 -9.38 -22.85 22.11
CA ALA A 12 -8.83 -21.53 21.76
C ALA A 12 -7.46 -21.65 21.07
N ALA A 13 -6.56 -22.49 21.58
CA ALA A 13 -5.26 -22.75 20.97
C ALA A 13 -5.40 -23.27 19.53
N LEU A 14 -6.25 -24.27 19.32
CA LEU A 14 -6.46 -24.85 17.99
C LEU A 14 -7.07 -23.85 17.00
N VAL A 15 -8.04 -23.06 17.44
CA VAL A 15 -8.66 -22.02 16.61
C VAL A 15 -7.63 -20.97 16.23
N LEU A 16 -6.85 -20.46 17.18
CA LEU A 16 -5.84 -19.45 16.90
C LEU A 16 -4.73 -19.96 15.97
N ILE A 17 -4.28 -21.20 16.15
CA ILE A 17 -3.29 -21.82 15.25
C ILE A 17 -3.86 -21.98 13.84
N ALA A 18 -5.09 -22.49 13.71
CA ALA A 18 -5.72 -22.68 12.41
C ALA A 18 -5.91 -21.35 11.67
N PHE A 19 -6.45 -20.32 12.33
CA PHE A 19 -6.61 -18.99 11.75
C PHE A 19 -5.25 -18.35 11.43
N GLY A 20 -4.24 -18.53 12.27
CA GLY A 20 -2.87 -18.06 12.02
C GLY A 20 -2.29 -18.64 10.73
N ILE A 21 -2.38 -19.95 10.55
CA ILE A 21 -1.88 -20.64 9.34
C ILE A 21 -2.65 -20.16 8.11
N VAL A 22 -3.97 -20.12 8.17
CA VAL A 22 -4.81 -19.68 7.04
C VAL A 22 -4.49 -18.23 6.65
N SER A 23 -4.36 -17.33 7.63
CA SER A 23 -4.04 -15.92 7.40
C SER A 23 -2.68 -15.75 6.71
N ILE A 24 -1.65 -16.49 7.15
CA ILE A 24 -0.32 -16.48 6.51
C ILE A 24 -0.41 -16.98 5.06
N ALA A 25 -1.09 -18.09 4.84
CA ALA A 25 -1.24 -18.68 3.50
C ALA A 25 -1.98 -17.75 2.54
N MET A 26 -3.09 -17.12 3.00
CA MET A 26 -3.84 -16.15 2.20
C MET A 26 -3.03 -14.89 1.91
N GLY A 27 -2.30 -14.37 2.88
CA GLY A 27 -1.43 -13.21 2.69
C GLY A 27 -0.29 -13.50 1.71
N ALA A 28 0.36 -14.66 1.82
CA ALA A 28 1.40 -15.06 0.86
C ALA A 28 0.84 -15.18 -0.56
N LYS A 29 -0.31 -15.85 -0.73
CA LYS A 29 -0.99 -15.97 -2.02
C LYS A 29 -1.43 -14.61 -2.58
N GLY A 30 -1.90 -13.70 -1.72
CA GLY A 30 -2.30 -12.34 -2.12
C GLY A 30 -1.12 -11.57 -2.73
N ARG A 31 0.06 -11.62 -2.10
CA ARG A 31 1.28 -10.99 -2.64
C ARG A 31 1.71 -11.58 -3.98
N ASP A 32 1.69 -12.90 -4.09
CA ASP A 32 2.02 -13.62 -5.34
C ASP A 32 1.06 -13.22 -6.47
N THR A 33 -0.24 -13.10 -6.16
CA THR A 33 -1.24 -12.63 -7.13
C THR A 33 -0.94 -11.20 -7.59
N VAL A 34 -0.65 -10.27 -6.66
CA VAL A 34 -0.31 -8.88 -7.01
C VAL A 34 0.91 -8.84 -7.92
N GLY A 35 1.99 -9.54 -7.58
CA GLY A 35 3.20 -9.60 -8.41
C GLY A 35 2.93 -10.18 -9.79
N THR A 36 2.16 -11.27 -9.88
CA THR A 36 1.80 -11.89 -11.16
C THR A 36 0.99 -10.93 -12.04
N GLU A 37 -0.01 -10.24 -11.49
CA GLU A 37 -0.86 -9.32 -12.26
C GLU A 37 -0.09 -8.08 -12.70
N LEU A 38 0.79 -7.53 -11.87
CA LEU A 38 1.67 -6.41 -12.25
C LEU A 38 2.66 -6.81 -13.34
N THR A 39 3.31 -7.97 -13.21
CA THR A 39 4.24 -8.49 -14.22
C THR A 39 3.57 -8.67 -15.58
N ARG A 40 2.30 -9.08 -15.64
CA ARG A 40 1.53 -9.19 -16.88
C ARG A 40 1.36 -7.86 -17.61
N GLN A 41 1.37 -6.72 -16.90
CA GLN A 41 1.26 -5.40 -17.51
C GLN A 41 2.55 -4.99 -18.22
N SER A 42 3.67 -5.67 -17.95
CA SER A 42 4.99 -5.38 -18.54
C SER A 42 5.42 -3.91 -18.42
N ILE A 43 5.00 -3.25 -17.33
CA ILE A 43 5.35 -1.86 -17.05
C ILE A 43 6.81 -1.82 -16.61
N VAL A 44 7.59 -0.92 -17.22
CA VAL A 44 8.97 -0.62 -16.86
C VAL A 44 9.09 0.88 -16.62
N GLY A 45 9.75 1.29 -15.54
CA GLY A 45 10.02 2.70 -15.28
C GLY A 45 10.94 3.29 -16.34
N THR A 46 10.65 4.51 -16.78
CA THR A 46 11.50 5.25 -17.72
C THR A 46 12.78 5.76 -17.00
N PRO A 47 13.89 6.04 -17.74
CA PRO A 47 15.17 6.44 -17.12
C PRO A 47 15.10 7.69 -16.24
N ASP A 48 14.13 8.56 -16.46
CA ASP A 48 13.87 9.79 -15.71
C ASP A 48 13.18 9.55 -14.36
N MET A 49 12.66 8.36 -14.10
CA MET A 49 11.97 8.02 -12.85
C MET A 49 12.93 7.82 -11.66
N THR A 50 13.82 8.79 -11.49
CA THR A 50 14.69 8.96 -10.32
C THR A 50 14.33 10.23 -9.57
N PRO A 51 14.56 10.31 -8.23
CA PRO A 51 14.28 11.53 -7.46
C PRO A 51 15.03 12.78 -7.95
N SER A 52 16.21 12.60 -8.54
CA SER A 52 17.01 13.72 -9.07
C SER A 52 16.48 14.24 -10.40
N ALA A 53 16.12 13.34 -11.31
CA ALA A 53 15.60 13.69 -12.63
C ALA A 53 14.25 14.37 -12.50
N ILE A 54 13.29 13.75 -11.82
CA ILE A 54 11.96 14.32 -11.66
C ILE A 54 11.96 15.69 -10.96
N LYS A 55 12.91 15.91 -10.05
CA LYS A 55 13.09 17.23 -9.41
C LYS A 55 13.56 18.29 -10.40
N ALA A 56 14.44 17.92 -11.32
CA ALA A 56 14.93 18.82 -12.37
C ALA A 56 13.81 19.16 -13.36
N GLU A 57 13.06 18.15 -13.79
CA GLU A 57 11.92 18.28 -14.71
C GLU A 57 10.79 19.14 -14.11
N ALA A 58 10.37 18.84 -12.87
CA ALA A 58 9.37 19.65 -12.18
C ALA A 58 9.78 21.12 -12.06
N LYS A 59 11.07 21.40 -11.81
CA LYS A 59 11.61 22.74 -11.76
C LYS A 59 11.60 23.43 -13.14
N GLU A 60 11.97 22.70 -14.20
CA GLU A 60 11.97 23.20 -15.58
C GLU A 60 10.53 23.50 -16.04
N ALA A 61 9.60 22.63 -15.69
CA ALA A 61 8.17 22.83 -15.95
C ALA A 61 7.51 23.91 -15.06
N GLY A 62 8.27 24.54 -14.15
CA GLY A 62 7.73 25.57 -13.25
C GLY A 62 6.76 25.05 -12.20
N LEU A 63 6.75 23.74 -11.94
CA LEU A 63 5.89 23.12 -10.93
C LEU A 63 6.40 23.45 -9.53
N THR A 64 5.62 24.25 -8.80
CA THR A 64 5.87 24.60 -7.39
C THR A 64 4.87 23.87 -6.52
N ASP A 65 5.26 23.54 -5.29
CA ASP A 65 4.41 22.90 -4.27
C ASP A 65 3.87 21.50 -4.65
N VAL A 66 4.55 20.80 -5.57
CA VAL A 66 4.22 19.43 -5.96
C VAL A 66 4.99 18.43 -5.10
N ALA A 67 4.29 17.43 -4.57
CA ALA A 67 4.91 16.35 -3.83
C ALA A 67 5.68 15.42 -4.79
N LEU A 68 7.01 15.49 -4.74
CA LEU A 68 7.89 14.68 -5.60
C LEU A 68 8.14 13.29 -4.98
N PRO A 69 8.20 12.22 -5.81
CA PRO A 69 8.56 10.89 -5.35
C PRO A 69 10.00 10.85 -4.81
N SER A 70 10.19 10.10 -3.72
CA SER A 70 11.52 9.87 -3.12
C SER A 70 12.07 8.47 -3.39
N CYS A 71 11.31 7.63 -4.07
CA CYS A 71 11.68 6.28 -4.49
C CYS A 71 12.26 6.29 -5.91
N ASN A 72 12.87 5.20 -6.33
CA ASN A 72 13.47 5.04 -7.66
C ASN A 72 12.89 3.79 -8.33
N VAL A 73 12.36 3.93 -9.54
CA VAL A 73 11.87 2.83 -10.38
C VAL A 73 12.40 2.93 -11.82
N ALA A 74 13.41 3.80 -12.06
CA ALA A 74 14.01 3.95 -13.37
C ALA A 74 14.57 2.61 -13.87
N GLU A 75 14.17 2.21 -15.07
CA GLU A 75 14.58 0.97 -15.75
C GLU A 75 14.22 -0.33 -15.00
N HIS A 76 13.41 -0.24 -13.92
CA HIS A 76 12.92 -1.39 -13.18
C HIS A 76 11.57 -1.86 -13.70
N SER A 77 11.37 -3.17 -13.76
CA SER A 77 10.04 -3.76 -13.94
C SER A 77 9.19 -3.51 -12.70
N ILE A 78 7.95 -3.12 -12.91
CA ILE A 78 7.00 -2.87 -11.84
C ILE A 78 6.28 -4.18 -11.51
N ASP A 79 6.78 -4.91 -10.53
CA ASP A 79 6.27 -6.23 -10.14
C ASP A 79 5.86 -6.34 -8.67
N THR A 80 6.06 -5.28 -7.88
CA THR A 80 5.60 -5.19 -6.49
C THR A 80 4.62 -4.03 -6.27
N GLY A 81 3.77 -4.16 -5.25
CA GLY A 81 2.87 -3.06 -4.87
C GLY A 81 3.61 -1.77 -4.52
N SER A 82 4.82 -1.86 -3.94
CA SER A 82 5.62 -0.69 -3.60
C SER A 82 6.13 0.04 -4.84
N GLU A 83 6.60 -0.68 -5.84
CA GLU A 83 7.02 -0.11 -7.13
C GLU A 83 5.84 0.45 -7.89
N ALA A 84 4.68 -0.24 -7.88
CA ALA A 84 3.45 0.27 -8.47
C ALA A 84 3.05 1.64 -7.90
N ARG A 85 3.11 1.80 -6.56
CA ARG A 85 2.86 3.10 -5.93
C ARG A 85 3.91 4.14 -6.30
N CYS A 86 5.17 3.74 -6.37
CA CYS A 86 6.26 4.63 -6.77
C CYS A 86 6.04 5.14 -8.20
N PHE A 87 5.80 4.23 -9.13
CA PHE A 87 5.51 4.56 -10.53
C PHE A 87 4.30 5.49 -10.65
N ALA A 88 3.22 5.24 -9.91
CA ALA A 88 2.04 6.10 -9.88
C ALA A 88 2.37 7.55 -9.45
N GLN A 89 3.31 7.75 -8.52
CA GLN A 89 3.74 9.08 -8.11
C GLN A 89 4.48 9.83 -9.22
N TYR A 90 5.31 9.15 -10.02
CA TYR A 90 5.97 9.73 -11.19
C TYR A 90 4.95 10.09 -12.26
N MET A 91 4.01 9.20 -12.56
CA MET A 91 2.94 9.46 -13.53
C MET A 91 2.13 10.70 -13.19
N ASN A 92 1.88 10.96 -11.91
CA ASN A 92 1.19 12.18 -11.48
C ASN A 92 2.01 13.46 -11.79
N VAL A 93 3.33 13.42 -11.55
CA VAL A 93 4.20 14.57 -11.89
C VAL A 93 4.26 14.79 -13.41
N HIS A 94 4.42 13.73 -14.20
CA HIS A 94 4.42 13.82 -15.67
C HIS A 94 3.08 14.33 -16.21
N ALA A 95 1.94 13.96 -15.58
CA ALA A 95 0.65 14.52 -15.97
C ALA A 95 0.58 16.03 -15.68
N LEU A 96 1.06 16.49 -14.53
CA LEU A 96 1.15 17.91 -14.20
C LEU A 96 2.05 18.66 -15.18
N GLU A 97 3.21 18.09 -15.53
CA GLU A 97 4.09 18.66 -16.53
C GLU A 97 3.40 18.78 -17.89
N ALA A 98 2.79 17.72 -18.37
CA ALA A 98 2.08 17.68 -19.65
C ALA A 98 0.90 18.65 -19.71
N THR A 99 0.33 19.04 -18.58
CA THR A 99 -0.84 19.93 -18.48
C THR A 99 -0.49 21.32 -17.94
N GLY A 100 0.80 21.69 -17.89
CA GLY A 100 1.25 23.00 -17.42
C GLY A 100 0.95 23.27 -15.94
N GLY A 101 0.87 22.23 -15.12
CA GLY A 101 0.59 22.31 -13.69
C GLY A 101 -0.90 22.26 -13.33
N TYR A 102 -1.79 22.18 -14.30
CA TYR A 102 -3.22 22.15 -14.07
C TYR A 102 -3.77 20.74 -13.94
N THR A 103 -4.70 20.58 -13.02
CA THR A 103 -5.41 19.33 -12.78
C THR A 103 -6.66 19.19 -13.63
N TYR A 104 -7.27 17.99 -13.66
CA TYR A 104 -8.51 17.70 -14.37
C TYR A 104 -9.61 18.73 -14.13
N ALA A 105 -9.80 19.16 -12.88
CA ALA A 105 -10.87 20.09 -12.50
C ALA A 105 -10.62 21.54 -12.93
N GLU A 106 -9.37 21.87 -13.26
CA GLU A 106 -8.98 23.22 -13.69
C GLU A 106 -9.01 23.41 -15.21
N MET A 107 -9.33 22.36 -15.95
CA MET A 107 -9.40 22.37 -17.42
C MET A 107 -10.83 22.17 -17.92
N GLY A 108 -11.22 22.93 -18.96
CA GLY A 108 -12.50 22.76 -19.59
C GLY A 108 -12.64 21.44 -20.35
N ARG A 109 -13.87 20.95 -20.49
CA ARG A 109 -14.20 19.67 -21.15
C ARG A 109 -13.80 19.67 -22.62
N TYR A 110 -14.03 20.79 -23.28
CA TYR A 110 -13.84 20.94 -24.71
C TYR A 110 -12.64 21.83 -25.02
N GLU A 111 -12.04 21.66 -26.19
CA GLU A 111 -11.08 22.61 -26.71
C GLU A 111 -11.80 23.95 -26.98
N ALA A 112 -11.20 25.05 -26.53
CA ALA A 112 -11.81 26.37 -26.75
C ALA A 112 -11.54 26.88 -28.19
N LYS A 113 -12.52 27.53 -28.80
CA LYS A 113 -12.32 28.30 -30.05
C LYS A 113 -11.28 29.39 -29.84
N PRO A 114 -10.47 29.75 -30.85
CA PRO A 114 -9.48 30.82 -30.74
C PRO A 114 -10.07 32.19 -30.35
N ASN A 115 -11.34 32.40 -30.59
CA ASN A 115 -12.06 33.66 -30.31
C ASN A 115 -13.03 33.51 -29.11
N ALA A 116 -12.90 32.47 -28.31
CA ALA A 116 -13.70 32.32 -27.09
C ALA A 116 -13.37 33.47 -26.11
N PRO A 117 -14.38 34.05 -25.44
CA PRO A 117 -14.12 35.03 -24.36
C PRO A 117 -13.26 34.43 -23.25
N GLU A 118 -12.33 35.22 -22.73
CA GLU A 118 -11.43 34.76 -21.63
C GLU A 118 -12.21 34.26 -20.41
N ALA A 119 -13.34 34.83 -20.10
CA ALA A 119 -14.22 34.42 -19.00
C ALA A 119 -14.84 33.01 -19.19
N GLU A 120 -14.82 32.48 -20.41
CA GLU A 120 -15.33 31.15 -20.77
C GLU A 120 -14.21 30.12 -20.88
N ILE A 121 -12.95 30.52 -20.69
CA ILE A 121 -11.76 29.65 -20.73
C ILE A 121 -11.38 29.27 -19.31
N ALA A 122 -11.26 27.96 -19.07
CA ALA A 122 -10.78 27.45 -17.78
C ALA A 122 -9.30 27.83 -17.56
N PRO A 123 -8.83 27.94 -16.28
CA PRO A 123 -7.44 28.29 -15.97
C PRO A 123 -6.40 27.43 -16.68
N GLY A 124 -6.64 26.14 -16.77
CA GLY A 124 -5.81 25.17 -17.50
C GLY A 124 -6.15 25.02 -18.99
N GLY A 125 -6.92 25.95 -19.55
CA GLY A 125 -7.34 25.91 -20.93
C GLY A 125 -8.64 25.12 -21.17
N GLY A 126 -9.14 25.25 -22.40
CA GLY A 126 -10.42 24.65 -22.74
C GLY A 126 -11.63 25.41 -22.20
N THR A 127 -12.83 24.90 -22.49
CA THR A 127 -14.09 25.51 -22.05
C THR A 127 -15.12 24.44 -21.64
N GLU A 128 -15.97 24.75 -20.67
CA GLU A 128 -17.13 23.92 -20.33
C GLU A 128 -18.36 24.27 -21.20
N ASN A 129 -18.30 25.36 -21.96
CA ASN A 129 -19.42 25.88 -22.74
C ASN A 129 -19.31 25.45 -24.20
N GLU A 130 -20.17 24.54 -24.64
CA GLU A 130 -20.21 24.02 -26.04
C GLU A 130 -20.29 25.09 -27.11
N LYS A 131 -20.92 26.23 -26.82
CA LYS A 131 -21.01 27.38 -27.75
C LYS A 131 -19.62 27.90 -28.12
N PHE A 132 -18.69 27.86 -27.19
CA PHE A 132 -17.32 28.32 -27.38
C PHE A 132 -16.32 27.17 -27.62
N ALA A 133 -16.82 25.94 -27.73
CA ALA A 133 -16.01 24.79 -28.06
C ALA A 133 -15.59 24.81 -29.56
N ALA A 134 -14.34 24.43 -29.81
CA ALA A 134 -13.91 24.07 -31.17
C ALA A 134 -14.70 22.84 -31.63
N LEU A 135 -14.88 22.70 -32.91
CA LEU A 135 -15.56 21.54 -33.49
C LEU A 135 -14.53 20.57 -34.07
N ASP A 136 -14.73 19.32 -33.81
CA ASP A 136 -13.99 18.25 -34.47
C ASP A 136 -14.31 18.26 -35.95
N PRO A 137 -13.31 18.31 -36.85
CA PRO A 137 -13.53 18.47 -38.29
C PRO A 137 -14.16 17.24 -38.96
N GLU A 138 -14.08 16.07 -38.33
CA GLU A 138 -14.61 14.80 -38.88
C GLU A 138 -16.08 14.60 -38.48
N THR A 139 -16.39 14.89 -37.20
CA THR A 139 -17.72 14.63 -36.65
C THR A 139 -18.63 15.83 -36.59
N GLY A 140 -18.06 17.06 -36.57
CA GLY A 140 -18.79 18.29 -36.35
C GLY A 140 -19.27 18.51 -34.91
N GLU A 141 -18.91 17.61 -33.99
CA GLU A 141 -19.22 17.70 -32.57
C GLU A 141 -18.17 18.56 -31.82
N PRO A 142 -18.47 19.04 -30.60
CA PRO A 142 -17.48 19.72 -29.76
C PRO A 142 -16.25 18.83 -29.51
N ALA A 143 -15.06 19.33 -29.88
CA ALA A 143 -13.80 18.61 -29.70
C ALA A 143 -13.44 18.50 -28.22
N GLU A 144 -13.14 17.29 -27.76
CA GLU A 144 -12.69 17.05 -26.38
C GLU A 144 -11.33 17.70 -26.13
N ASN A 145 -11.13 18.20 -24.91
CA ASN A 145 -9.84 18.75 -24.48
C ASN A 145 -8.83 17.63 -24.23
N GLY A 146 -7.87 17.49 -25.15
CA GLY A 146 -6.83 16.47 -25.08
C GLY A 146 -5.98 16.53 -23.81
N ALA A 147 -5.67 17.72 -23.29
CA ALA A 147 -4.94 17.89 -22.04
C ALA A 147 -5.73 17.33 -20.84
N ARG A 148 -7.05 17.54 -20.81
CA ARG A 148 -7.93 16.94 -19.78
C ARG A 148 -7.95 15.40 -19.85
N ASN A 149 -7.86 14.83 -21.04
CA ASN A 149 -7.85 13.39 -21.27
C ASN A 149 -6.55 12.73 -20.78
N VAL A 150 -5.43 13.46 -20.64
CA VAL A 150 -4.21 13.00 -19.96
C VAL A 150 -4.55 12.58 -18.52
N TRP A 151 -5.32 13.40 -17.81
CA TRP A 151 -5.75 13.10 -16.44
C TRP A 151 -6.71 11.92 -16.33
N VAL A 152 -7.56 11.69 -17.31
CA VAL A 152 -8.43 10.51 -17.33
C VAL A 152 -7.57 9.24 -17.39
N THR A 153 -6.58 9.23 -18.26
CA THR A 153 -5.65 8.10 -18.41
C THR A 153 -4.76 7.94 -17.18
N GLU A 154 -4.19 9.03 -16.69
CA GLU A 154 -3.37 9.03 -15.46
C GLU A 154 -4.15 8.49 -14.28
N THR A 155 -5.33 9.03 -14.01
CA THR A 155 -6.17 8.62 -12.88
C THR A 155 -6.59 7.15 -12.97
N ALA A 156 -6.91 6.65 -14.16
CA ALA A 156 -7.24 5.24 -14.36
C ALA A 156 -6.03 4.34 -14.03
N LEU A 157 -4.85 4.68 -14.57
CA LEU A 157 -3.62 3.93 -14.36
C LEU A 157 -3.18 3.99 -12.89
N THR A 158 -3.10 5.19 -12.31
CA THR A 158 -2.65 5.36 -10.93
C THR A 158 -3.62 4.77 -9.90
N THR A 159 -4.93 4.77 -10.20
CA THR A 159 -5.92 4.06 -9.37
C THR A 159 -5.65 2.56 -9.37
N ALA A 160 -5.41 1.94 -10.52
CA ALA A 160 -5.09 0.51 -10.61
C ALA A 160 -3.79 0.16 -9.87
N LEU A 161 -2.74 0.98 -10.05
CA LEU A 161 -1.45 0.81 -9.38
C LEU A 161 -1.55 0.99 -7.86
N ASN A 162 -2.29 1.99 -7.39
CA ASN A 162 -2.54 2.20 -5.97
C ASN A 162 -3.41 1.09 -5.36
N ALA A 163 -4.37 0.53 -6.10
CA ALA A 163 -5.13 -0.64 -5.68
C ALA A 163 -4.22 -1.87 -5.50
N SER A 164 -3.26 -2.08 -6.41
CA SER A 164 -2.24 -3.14 -6.30
C SER A 164 -1.37 -2.95 -5.05
N TYR A 165 -0.95 -1.71 -4.77
CA TYR A 165 -0.23 -1.39 -3.54
C TYR A 165 -1.07 -1.69 -2.29
N MET A 166 -2.34 -1.28 -2.26
CA MET A 166 -3.24 -1.56 -1.13
C MET A 166 -3.42 -3.06 -0.91
N ALA A 167 -3.60 -3.84 -1.99
CA ALA A 167 -3.71 -5.29 -1.92
C ALA A 167 -2.43 -5.94 -1.38
N ASP A 168 -1.24 -5.48 -1.80
CA ASP A 168 0.04 -5.94 -1.25
C ASP A 168 0.16 -5.63 0.25
N ARG A 169 -0.18 -4.41 0.68
CA ARG A 169 -0.14 -4.01 2.10
C ARG A 169 -1.12 -4.81 2.96
N LEU A 170 -2.31 -5.06 2.46
CA LEU A 170 -3.30 -5.89 3.14
C LEU A 170 -2.82 -7.33 3.27
N SER A 171 -2.16 -7.86 2.24
CA SER A 171 -1.54 -9.19 2.26
C SER A 171 -0.43 -9.29 3.32
N VAL A 172 0.46 -8.30 3.39
CA VAL A 172 1.50 -8.21 4.43
C VAL A 172 0.86 -8.13 5.82
N PHE A 173 -0.17 -7.30 6.00
CA PHE A 173 -0.90 -7.20 7.26
C PHE A 173 -1.50 -8.56 7.67
N GLY A 174 -2.10 -9.29 6.72
CA GLY A 174 -2.62 -10.64 6.94
C GLY A 174 -1.53 -11.61 7.43
N ILE A 175 -0.33 -11.56 6.85
CA ILE A 175 0.81 -12.38 7.30
C ILE A 175 1.21 -12.02 8.73
N VAL A 176 1.34 -10.74 9.05
CA VAL A 176 1.74 -10.28 10.40
C VAL A 176 0.72 -10.71 11.45
N ILE A 177 -0.58 -10.50 11.18
CA ILE A 177 -1.65 -10.96 12.07
C ILE A 177 -1.64 -12.49 12.20
N GLY A 178 -1.45 -13.21 11.09
CA GLY A 178 -1.36 -14.65 11.09
C GLY A 178 -0.23 -15.19 11.96
N ILE A 179 0.96 -14.57 11.90
CA ILE A 179 2.10 -14.91 12.77
C ILE A 179 1.76 -14.64 14.24
N ALA A 180 1.15 -13.50 14.55
CA ALA A 180 0.75 -13.16 15.91
C ALA A 180 -0.27 -14.16 16.47
N LEU A 181 -1.30 -14.54 15.70
CA LEU A 181 -2.28 -15.54 16.08
C LEU A 181 -1.65 -16.93 16.29
N LEU A 182 -0.76 -17.34 15.39
CA LEU A 182 -0.06 -18.62 15.47
C LEU A 182 0.79 -18.70 16.74
N LEU A 183 1.60 -17.67 17.01
CA LEU A 183 2.44 -17.63 18.23
C LEU A 183 1.58 -17.61 19.49
N THR A 184 0.49 -16.86 19.51
CA THR A 184 -0.45 -16.81 20.62
C THR A 184 -1.08 -18.19 20.84
N GLY A 185 -1.54 -18.85 19.76
CA GLY A 185 -2.12 -20.19 19.83
C GLY A 185 -1.14 -21.24 20.36
N ILE A 186 0.11 -21.20 19.90
CA ILE A 186 1.19 -22.06 20.43
C ILE A 186 1.42 -21.77 21.92
N GLY A 187 1.47 -20.49 22.33
CA GLY A 187 1.60 -20.10 23.73
C GLY A 187 0.48 -20.68 24.60
N PHE A 188 -0.77 -20.58 24.14
CA PHE A 188 -1.92 -21.21 24.83
C PHE A 188 -1.78 -22.73 24.91
N ALA A 189 -1.37 -23.39 23.84
CA ALA A 189 -1.15 -24.84 23.83
C ALA A 189 -0.10 -25.26 24.87
N VAL A 190 1.02 -24.54 24.96
CA VAL A 190 2.08 -24.79 25.96
C VAL A 190 1.57 -24.58 27.38
N LEU A 191 0.80 -23.52 27.65
CA LEU A 191 0.23 -23.25 28.96
C LEU A 191 -0.76 -24.34 29.40
N VAL A 192 -1.59 -24.83 28.47
CA VAL A 192 -2.54 -25.92 28.74
C VAL A 192 -1.80 -27.23 28.98
N ALA A 193 -0.83 -27.60 28.12
CA ALA A 193 -0.02 -28.81 28.26
C ALA A 193 0.84 -28.79 29.55
N GLY A 194 1.35 -27.61 29.94
CA GLY A 194 2.10 -27.43 31.19
C GLY A 194 1.22 -27.40 32.45
N GLY A 195 -0.09 -27.58 32.34
CA GLY A 195 -1.04 -27.57 33.46
C GLY A 195 -1.25 -26.19 34.11
N ALA A 196 -0.73 -25.10 33.50
CA ALA A 196 -0.81 -23.76 34.06
C ALA A 196 -2.25 -23.24 34.14
N VAL A 197 -3.11 -23.62 33.18
CA VAL A 197 -4.52 -23.27 33.14
C VAL A 197 -5.34 -24.02 34.15
N GLY A 198 -4.93 -25.27 34.49
CA GLY A 198 -5.58 -26.13 35.47
C GLY A 198 -5.00 -26.02 36.89
N ASN A 199 -3.74 -25.62 37.07
CA ASN A 199 -3.06 -25.56 38.37
C ASN A 199 -2.00 -24.44 38.39
N PRO A 200 -2.36 -23.21 38.82
CA PRO A 200 -1.44 -22.06 38.84
C PRO A 200 -0.16 -22.29 39.69
N ASP A 201 -0.21 -23.20 40.67
CA ASP A 201 0.95 -23.54 41.50
C ASP A 201 2.06 -24.30 40.73
N SER A 202 1.74 -24.91 39.58
CA SER A 202 2.73 -25.63 38.77
C SER A 202 3.71 -24.69 38.08
N VAL A 203 3.26 -23.50 37.68
CA VAL A 203 4.10 -22.46 37.05
C VAL A 203 5.09 -21.90 38.07
N LEU A 204 4.64 -21.67 39.30
CA LEU A 204 5.48 -21.16 40.39
C LEU A 204 6.57 -22.17 40.80
N ARG A 205 6.31 -23.49 40.72
CA ARG A 205 7.32 -24.52 40.95
C ARG A 205 8.39 -24.55 39.87
N PHE A 206 8.02 -24.40 38.60
CA PHE A 206 8.99 -24.39 37.49
C PHE A 206 9.93 -23.18 37.58
N VAL A 207 9.41 -21.99 37.87
CA VAL A 207 10.23 -20.78 38.08
C VAL A 207 11.11 -20.89 39.31
N ARG A 208 10.63 -21.53 40.38
CA ARG A 208 11.38 -21.68 41.62
C ARG A 208 12.52 -22.71 41.51
N SER A 209 12.39 -23.76 40.68
CA SER A 209 13.43 -24.77 40.46
C SER A 209 14.67 -24.26 39.72
N HIS A 210 14.55 -23.11 39.01
CA HIS A 210 15.64 -22.49 38.25
C HIS A 210 16.35 -21.35 39.00
N ARG A 211 16.02 -21.09 40.31
CA ARG A 211 16.79 -20.14 41.10
C ARG A 211 18.10 -20.81 41.51
N PRO A 212 19.28 -20.26 41.12
CA PRO A 212 20.56 -20.77 41.60
C PRO A 212 20.61 -20.62 43.14
N ARG A 213 20.96 -21.69 43.82
CA ARG A 213 21.25 -21.67 45.26
C ARG A 213 22.46 -20.76 45.47
N HIS A 214 22.24 -19.52 45.87
CA HIS A 214 23.31 -18.70 46.42
C HIS A 214 23.81 -19.33 47.73
N GLY A 215 25.12 -19.54 47.76
CA GLY A 215 25.90 -20.25 48.72
C GLY A 215 25.51 -20.05 50.19
N GLN A 216 25.39 -21.16 50.89
CA GLN A 216 25.57 -21.21 52.34
C GLN A 216 27.04 -20.90 52.65
N GLN A 217 27.32 -19.76 53.25
CA GLN A 217 28.61 -19.48 53.87
C GLN A 217 28.79 -20.43 55.04
N PRO A 218 29.96 -21.05 55.16
CA PRO A 218 30.29 -21.86 56.38
C PRO A 218 30.47 -20.93 57.58
N THR A 219 29.77 -21.22 58.67
CA THR A 219 29.96 -20.61 59.99
C THR A 219 31.36 -20.91 60.53
N PRO A 220 32.11 -19.93 61.06
CA PRO A 220 33.38 -20.21 61.76
C PRO A 220 33.11 -20.86 63.11
N GLN A 221 33.77 -21.99 63.34
CA GLN A 221 33.85 -22.56 64.64
C GLN A 221 34.95 -21.84 65.47
N HIS A 222 34.55 -21.36 66.63
CA HIS A 222 35.46 -21.03 67.73
C HIS A 222 35.55 -22.19 68.74
#